data_9150f8c3517948c1f344ddcc4be8ced5
#
_entry.id   9150f8c3517948c1f344ddcc4be8ced5
#
_cell.length_a   1.000
_cell.length_b   1.000
_cell.length_c   1.000
_cell.angle_alpha   90.00
_cell.angle_beta   90.00
_cell.angle_gamma   90.00
#
_symmetry.space_group_name_H-M   'P 1'
#
loop_
_entity.id
_entity.type
_entity.pdbx_description
1 polymer ?
#
loop_
_entity_poly.entity_id
_entity_poly.type
_entity_poly.pdbx_seq_one_letter_code
_entity_poly.pdbx_strand_id
1 'polypeptide(L)' 'SIDVNAVKELKEKGMGASAIAKELGIGRASVYRALEV' A
#
# COMPACT_ATOMS: atom_id res chain seq x y z
N SER A 1 -11.71 0.40 5.78
CA SER A 1 -11.15 1.28 4.78
C SER A 1 -9.62 1.23 4.83
N ILE A 2 -9.01 1.61 3.74
CA ILE A 2 -7.56 1.55 3.60
C ILE A 2 -6.91 2.77 4.22
N ASP A 3 -5.84 2.50 4.99
CA ASP A 3 -5.06 3.58 5.57
C ASP A 3 -4.01 4.05 4.56
N VAL A 4 -4.31 5.14 3.88
CA VAL A 4 -3.41 5.69 2.86
C VAL A 4 -2.04 6.03 3.46
N ASN A 5 -2.02 6.51 4.69
CA ASN A 5 -0.75 6.85 5.34
C ASN A 5 0.10 5.62 5.56
N ALA A 6 -0.51 4.50 5.95
CA ALA A 6 0.22 3.26 6.15
C ALA A 6 0.82 2.77 4.84
N VAL A 7 0.06 2.88 3.75
CA VAL A 7 0.56 2.49 2.43
C VAL A 7 1.76 3.34 2.04
N LYS A 8 1.66 4.63 2.25
CA LYS A 8 2.75 5.54 1.90
C LYS A 8 4.00 5.27 2.72
N GLU A 9 3.82 4.98 4.01
CA GLU A 9 4.95 4.68 4.87
C GLU A 9 5.69 3.44 4.41
N LEU A 10 4.95 2.40 4.06
CA LEU A 10 5.56 1.16 3.60
C LEU A 10 6.26 1.37 2.26
N LYS A 11 5.68 2.20 1.42
CA LYS A 11 6.30 2.53 0.14
C LYS A 11 7.65 3.23 0.36
N GLU A 12 7.69 4.14 1.30
CA GLU A 12 8.92 4.86 1.61
C GLU A 12 10.01 3.94 2.16
N LYS A 13 9.61 2.84 2.77
CA LYS A 13 10.56 1.85 3.26
C LYS A 13 11.12 0.99 2.14
N GLY A 14 10.69 1.23 0.92
CA GLY A 14 11.19 0.50 -0.23
C GLY A 14 10.36 -0.71 -0.61
N MET A 15 9.17 -0.85 -0.04
CA MET A 15 8.32 -2.00 -0.36
C MET A 15 7.56 -1.77 -1.66
N GLY A 16 7.42 -2.84 -2.45
CA GLY A 16 6.62 -2.78 -3.65
C GLY A 16 5.14 -2.94 -3.32
N ALA A 17 4.28 -2.63 -4.31
CA ALA A 17 2.83 -2.70 -4.09
C ALA A 17 2.39 -4.09 -3.66
N SER A 18 2.97 -5.14 -4.25
CA SER A 18 2.62 -6.51 -3.87
C SER A 18 2.94 -6.78 -2.41
N ALA A 19 4.12 -6.34 -1.97
CA ALA A 19 4.55 -6.54 -0.60
C ALA A 19 3.66 -5.77 0.37
N ILE A 20 3.32 -4.54 0.00
CA ILE A 20 2.44 -3.70 0.82
C ILE A 20 1.06 -4.35 0.96
N ALA A 21 0.52 -4.84 -0.16
CA ALA A 21 -0.79 -5.48 -0.15
C ALA A 21 -0.79 -6.69 0.79
N LYS A 22 0.27 -7.47 0.74
CA LYS A 22 0.39 -8.65 1.58
C LYS A 22 0.51 -8.26 3.05
N GLU A 23 1.30 -7.24 3.32
CA GLU A 23 1.52 -6.79 4.69
C GLU A 23 0.23 -6.29 5.32
N LEU A 24 -0.55 -5.56 4.56
CA LEU A 24 -1.79 -4.95 5.07
C LEU A 24 -3.02 -5.84 4.88
N GLY A 25 -2.87 -6.96 4.18
CA GLY A 25 -3.98 -7.86 3.95
C GLY A 25 -5.03 -7.30 3.00
N ILE A 26 -4.61 -6.52 2.03
CA ILE A 26 -5.51 -5.90 1.06
C ILE A 26 -5.08 -6.28 -0.36
N GLY A 27 -5.93 -5.96 -1.33
CA GLY A 27 -5.60 -6.25 -2.72
C GLY A 27 -4.60 -5.24 -3.28
N ARG A 28 -3.85 -5.66 -4.31
CA ARG A 28 -2.90 -4.75 -4.94
C ARG A 28 -3.58 -3.54 -5.56
N ALA A 29 -4.78 -3.73 -6.10
CA ALA A 29 -5.53 -2.61 -6.66
C ALA A 29 -5.76 -1.52 -5.62
N SER A 30 -6.03 -1.94 -4.38
CA SER A 30 -6.23 -0.98 -3.29
C SER A 30 -4.95 -0.19 -3.01
N VAL A 31 -3.81 -0.88 -3.08
CA VAL A 31 -2.53 -0.21 -2.86
C VAL A 31 -2.27 0.82 -3.95
N TYR A 32 -2.52 0.44 -5.20
CA TYR A 32 -2.33 1.37 -6.32
C TYR A 32 -3.23 2.59 -6.17
N ARG A 33 -4.45 2.40 -5.72
CA ARG A 33 -5.37 3.52 -5.52
C ARG A 33 -4.85 4.47 -4.44
N ALA A 34 -4.33 3.91 -3.36
CA ALA A 34 -3.78 4.72 -2.28
C ALA A 34 -2.55 5.50 -2.74
N LEU A 35 -1.73 4.89 -3.59
CA LEU A 35 -0.52 5.54 -4.08
C LEU A 35 -0.79 6.57 -5.17
N GLU A 36 -1.94 6.50 -5.78
CA GLU A 36 -2.30 7.35 -6.90
C GLU A 36 -2.56 8.80 -6.50
N VAL A 37 -2.80 9.04 -5.27
CA VAL A 37 -3.22 10.36 -4.79
C VAL A 37 -2.05 11.34 -4.62
#